data_eb5678b14e2c9eb3dc0a137ef396e18d
#
_entry.id   eb5678b14e2c9eb3dc0a137ef396e18d
#
_cell.length_a   1.000
_cell.length_b   1.000
_cell.length_c   1.000
_cell.angle_alpha   90.00
_cell.angle_beta   90.00
_cell.angle_gamma   90.00
#
_symmetry.space_group_name_H-M   'P 1'
#
loop_
_entity.id
_entity.type
_entity.pdbx_description
1 polymer ?
#
loop_
_entity_poly.entity_id
_entity_poly.type
_entity_poly.pdbx_seq_one_letter_code
_entity_poly.pdbx_strand_id
1 'polypeptide(L)'
;MKAKDTVKLASLRAIKAAIMLAKTAEGATGEIDDAGIVKIIQKLVKQRKESAQQYNDAGRPELAEHELAEAAAMEVYLPKQLTEAEVEEQLKAIIAEVGASKPSDMGKVMGVATKRLAGLAEGRLISTLVKKLL
;
A
#
# COMPACT_ATOMS: atom_id res chain seq x y z
N MET A 1 2.81 -28.24 11.50
CA MET A 1 3.13 -26.91 10.93
C MET A 1 2.77 -25.82 11.93
N LYS A 2 3.67 -24.89 12.16
CA LYS A 2 3.41 -23.79 13.09
C LYS A 2 2.41 -22.80 12.46
N ALA A 3 1.59 -22.15 13.28
CA ALA A 3 0.60 -21.17 12.81
C ALA A 3 1.22 -20.06 11.94
N LYS A 4 2.43 -19.61 12.32
CA LYS A 4 3.19 -18.61 11.57
C LYS A 4 3.52 -19.06 10.15
N ASP A 5 3.89 -20.35 9.98
CA ASP A 5 4.19 -20.90 8.65
C ASP A 5 2.94 -21.05 7.80
N THR A 6 1.80 -21.32 8.42
CA THR A 6 0.50 -21.42 7.75
C THR A 6 0.08 -20.05 7.20
N VAL A 7 0.25 -19.00 8.00
CA VAL A 7 -0.04 -17.62 7.58
C VAL A 7 0.88 -17.19 6.44
N LYS A 8 2.17 -17.50 6.55
CA LYS A 8 3.15 -17.17 5.49
C LYS A 8 2.78 -17.87 4.18
N LEU A 9 2.41 -19.15 4.23
CA LEU A 9 2.02 -19.91 3.06
C LEU A 9 0.75 -19.34 2.41
N ALA A 10 -0.27 -19.00 3.22
CA ALA A 10 -1.50 -18.40 2.75
C ALA A 10 -1.23 -17.05 2.06
N SER A 11 -0.36 -16.23 2.64
CA SER A 11 0.04 -14.94 2.09
C SER A 11 0.74 -15.09 0.74
N LEU A 12 1.66 -16.03 0.62
CA LEU A 12 2.36 -16.32 -0.64
C LEU A 12 1.40 -16.80 -1.72
N ARG A 13 0.46 -17.66 -1.35
CA ARG A 13 -0.57 -18.15 -2.30
C ARG A 13 -1.46 -17.02 -2.79
N ALA A 14 -1.85 -16.12 -1.90
CA ALA A 14 -2.68 -14.96 -2.26
C ALA A 14 -1.93 -14.02 -3.22
N ILE A 15 -0.66 -13.76 -2.96
CA ILE A 15 0.19 -12.93 -3.83
C ILE A 15 0.32 -13.58 -5.21
N LYS A 16 0.62 -14.89 -5.24
CA LYS A 16 0.77 -15.64 -6.49
C LYS A 16 -0.52 -15.60 -7.30
N ALA A 17 -1.66 -15.84 -6.67
CA ALA A 17 -2.98 -15.82 -7.32
C ALA A 17 -3.28 -14.45 -7.91
N ALA A 18 -2.99 -13.37 -7.17
CA ALA A 18 -3.22 -12.01 -7.62
C ALA A 18 -2.33 -11.66 -8.83
N ILE A 19 -1.07 -12.08 -8.81
CA ILE A 19 -0.15 -11.88 -9.93
C ILE A 19 -0.64 -12.62 -11.18
N MET A 20 -1.06 -13.87 -11.03
CA MET A 20 -1.59 -14.66 -12.14
C MET A 20 -2.83 -14.02 -12.74
N LEU A 21 -3.74 -13.53 -11.88
CA LEU A 21 -4.96 -12.86 -12.32
C LEU A 21 -4.62 -11.59 -13.11
N ALA A 22 -3.67 -10.80 -12.63
CA ALA A 22 -3.23 -9.59 -13.30
C ALA A 22 -2.60 -9.87 -14.68
N LYS A 23 -1.85 -10.97 -14.79
CA LYS A 23 -1.24 -11.39 -16.07
C LYS A 23 -2.29 -11.79 -17.11
N THR A 24 -3.43 -12.29 -16.67
CA THR A 24 -4.50 -12.78 -17.56
C THR A 24 -5.65 -11.78 -17.71
N ALA A 25 -5.59 -10.64 -17.05
CA ALA A 25 -6.60 -9.60 -17.15
C ALA A 25 -6.68 -9.05 -18.58
N GLU A 26 -7.87 -8.57 -18.96
CA GLU A 26 -8.09 -7.97 -20.27
C GLU A 26 -7.12 -6.81 -20.51
N GLY A 27 -6.46 -6.82 -21.66
CA GLY A 27 -5.45 -5.82 -21.99
C GLY A 27 -4.05 -6.08 -21.43
N ALA A 28 -3.87 -7.13 -20.64
CA ALA A 28 -2.57 -7.49 -20.10
C ALA A 28 -1.69 -8.16 -21.16
N THR A 29 -0.38 -7.92 -21.08
CA THR A 29 0.61 -8.49 -22.00
C THR A 29 1.12 -9.87 -21.57
N GLY A 30 0.66 -10.37 -20.42
CA GLY A 30 1.16 -11.61 -19.80
C GLY A 30 2.42 -11.41 -18.98
N GLU A 31 2.95 -10.20 -18.92
CA GLU A 31 4.13 -9.85 -18.16
C GLU A 31 3.82 -8.76 -17.14
N ILE A 32 4.45 -8.86 -15.98
CA ILE A 32 4.33 -7.85 -14.90
C ILE A 32 5.75 -7.54 -14.43
N ASP A 33 6.11 -6.27 -14.41
CA ASP A 33 7.41 -5.82 -13.90
C ASP A 33 7.38 -5.74 -12.35
N ASP A 34 8.53 -5.45 -11.76
CA ASP A 34 8.67 -5.36 -10.31
C ASP A 34 7.77 -4.27 -9.70
N ALA A 35 7.62 -3.15 -10.39
CA ALA A 35 6.73 -2.07 -9.95
C ALA A 35 5.27 -2.52 -9.92
N GLY A 36 4.85 -3.31 -10.91
CA GLY A 36 3.51 -3.90 -10.95
C GLY A 36 3.28 -4.88 -9.81
N ILE A 37 4.28 -5.71 -9.50
CA ILE A 37 4.21 -6.66 -8.38
C ILE A 37 4.07 -5.91 -7.05
N VAL A 38 4.86 -4.85 -6.85
CA VAL A 38 4.78 -4.02 -5.63
C VAL A 38 3.38 -3.44 -5.46
N LYS A 39 2.78 -2.92 -6.52
CA LYS A 39 1.40 -2.38 -6.48
C LYS A 39 0.38 -3.45 -6.10
N ILE A 40 0.53 -4.66 -6.62
CA ILE A 40 -0.36 -5.79 -6.29
C ILE A 40 -0.27 -6.12 -4.81
N ILE A 41 0.96 -6.23 -4.27
CA ILE A 41 1.18 -6.54 -2.86
C ILE A 41 0.63 -5.43 -1.97
N GLN A 42 0.85 -4.16 -2.31
CA GLN A 42 0.31 -3.02 -1.57
C GLN A 42 -1.22 -3.08 -1.52
N LYS A 43 -1.86 -3.40 -2.63
CA LYS A 43 -3.32 -3.53 -2.69
C LYS A 43 -3.82 -4.66 -1.79
N LEU A 44 -3.14 -5.81 -1.80
CA LEU A 44 -3.50 -6.95 -0.94
C LEU A 44 -3.35 -6.59 0.54
N VAL A 45 -2.25 -5.94 0.91
CA VAL A 45 -2.02 -5.49 2.28
C VAL A 45 -3.13 -4.54 2.73
N LYS A 46 -3.47 -3.58 1.89
CA LYS A 46 -4.56 -2.63 2.17
C LYS A 46 -5.89 -3.35 2.38
N GLN A 47 -6.23 -4.29 1.50
CA GLN A 47 -7.46 -5.08 1.62
C GLN A 47 -7.51 -5.87 2.92
N ARG A 48 -6.38 -6.46 3.35
CA ARG A 48 -6.31 -7.20 4.62
C ARG A 48 -6.52 -6.28 5.81
N LYS A 49 -5.94 -5.08 5.79
CA LYS A 49 -6.10 -4.09 6.86
C LYS A 49 -7.54 -3.57 6.94
N GLU A 50 -8.17 -3.34 5.80
CA GLU A 50 -9.58 -2.92 5.73
C GLU A 50 -10.50 -4.02 6.27
N SER A 51 -10.24 -5.29 5.90
CA SER A 51 -10.98 -6.43 6.43
C SER A 51 -10.82 -6.55 7.94
N ALA A 52 -9.60 -6.34 8.44
CA ALA A 52 -9.33 -6.37 9.88
C ALA A 52 -10.14 -5.30 10.61
N GLN A 53 -10.24 -4.09 10.04
CA GLN A 53 -11.03 -3.02 10.63
C GLN A 53 -12.52 -3.40 10.68
N GLN A 54 -13.03 -3.98 9.60
CA GLN A 54 -14.41 -4.44 9.53
C GLN A 54 -14.70 -5.52 10.57
N TYR A 55 -13.78 -6.47 10.78
CA TYR A 55 -13.93 -7.50 11.80
C TYR A 55 -13.90 -6.92 13.22
N ASN A 56 -13.04 -5.94 13.49
CA ASN A 56 -13.02 -5.27 14.77
C ASN A 56 -14.34 -4.53 15.02
N ASP A 57 -14.86 -3.85 14.03
CA ASP A 57 -16.13 -3.12 14.12
C ASP A 57 -17.32 -4.08 14.33
N ALA A 58 -17.20 -5.31 13.81
CA ALA A 58 -18.21 -6.35 13.98
C ALA A 58 -18.05 -7.17 15.27
N GLY A 59 -17.08 -6.82 16.12
CA GLY A 59 -16.83 -7.54 17.38
C GLY A 59 -16.11 -8.89 17.18
N ARG A 60 -15.34 -9.02 16.12
CA ARG A 60 -14.61 -10.25 15.79
C ARG A 60 -13.09 -10.01 15.78
N PRO A 61 -12.47 -9.69 16.94
CA PRO A 61 -11.05 -9.36 16.99
C PRO A 61 -10.13 -10.52 16.60
N GLU A 62 -10.55 -11.78 16.80
CA GLU A 62 -9.77 -12.96 16.41
C GLU A 62 -9.61 -13.06 14.88
N LEU A 63 -10.63 -12.65 14.12
CA LEU A 63 -10.57 -12.61 12.66
C LEU A 63 -9.73 -11.43 12.19
N ALA A 64 -9.83 -10.31 12.89
CA ALA A 64 -9.01 -9.13 12.61
C ALA A 64 -7.51 -9.44 12.78
N GLU A 65 -7.15 -10.15 13.84
CA GLU A 65 -5.76 -10.56 14.08
C GLU A 65 -5.22 -11.43 12.96
N HIS A 66 -6.03 -12.36 12.44
CA HIS A 66 -5.64 -13.21 11.34
C HIS A 66 -5.37 -12.39 10.06
N GLU A 67 -6.24 -11.44 9.75
CA GLU A 67 -6.07 -10.54 8.60
C GLU A 67 -4.80 -9.69 8.74
N LEU A 68 -4.55 -9.15 9.93
CA LEU A 68 -3.35 -8.35 10.20
C LEU A 68 -2.07 -9.19 10.13
N ALA A 69 -2.12 -10.45 10.55
CA ALA A 69 -0.99 -11.36 10.44
C ALA A 69 -0.65 -11.65 8.97
N GLU A 70 -1.67 -11.85 8.13
CA GLU A 70 -1.46 -12.01 6.69
C GLU A 70 -0.90 -10.75 6.05
N ALA A 71 -1.41 -9.57 6.43
CA ALA A 71 -0.89 -8.30 5.94
C ALA A 71 0.59 -8.12 6.30
N ALA A 72 0.98 -8.42 7.54
CA ALA A 72 2.36 -8.34 7.99
C ALA A 72 3.27 -9.29 7.20
N ALA A 73 2.80 -10.51 6.91
CA ALA A 73 3.56 -11.46 6.12
C ALA A 73 3.76 -11.00 4.67
N MET A 74 2.78 -10.31 4.10
CA MET A 74 2.87 -9.74 2.75
C MET A 74 3.82 -8.54 2.69
N GLU A 75 3.81 -7.69 3.73
CA GLU A 75 4.65 -6.50 3.80
C GLU A 75 6.16 -6.82 3.75
N VAL A 76 6.55 -8.02 4.15
CA VAL A 76 7.95 -8.47 4.08
C VAL A 76 8.50 -8.41 2.64
N TYR A 77 7.61 -8.55 1.64
CA TYR A 77 7.99 -8.54 0.23
C TYR A 77 7.94 -7.16 -0.40
N LEU A 78 7.54 -6.14 0.35
CA LEU A 78 7.54 -4.75 -0.12
C LEU A 78 8.90 -4.11 0.14
N PRO A 79 9.30 -3.07 -0.67
CA PRO A 79 10.42 -2.21 -0.30
C PRO A 79 10.15 -1.61 1.08
N LYS A 80 11.20 -1.18 1.76
CA LYS A 80 11.06 -0.55 3.07
C LYS A 80 10.07 0.60 2.98
N GLN A 81 8.98 0.48 3.73
CA GLN A 81 7.94 1.51 3.75
C GLN A 81 8.41 2.70 4.58
N LEU A 82 8.07 3.90 4.11
CA LEU A 82 8.38 5.13 4.83
C LEU A 82 7.42 5.30 6.00
N THR A 83 7.92 5.83 7.11
CA THR A 83 7.10 6.22 8.24
C THR A 83 6.33 7.49 7.87
N GLU A 84 5.28 7.81 8.63
CA GLU A 84 4.50 9.04 8.42
C GLU A 84 5.40 10.28 8.45
N ALA A 85 6.33 10.34 9.39
CA ALA A 85 7.30 11.44 9.51
C ALA A 85 8.19 11.55 8.26
N GLU A 86 8.67 10.43 7.75
CA GLU A 86 9.49 10.40 6.54
C GLU A 86 8.71 10.85 5.30
N VAL A 87 7.45 10.40 5.17
CA VAL A 87 6.56 10.83 4.10
C VAL A 87 6.32 12.34 4.18
N GLU A 88 6.05 12.85 5.37
CA GLU A 88 5.82 14.28 5.61
C GLU A 88 7.04 15.12 5.16
N GLU A 89 8.25 14.70 5.51
CA GLU A 89 9.48 15.36 5.06
C GLU A 89 9.62 15.38 3.54
N GLN A 90 9.36 14.25 2.90
CA GLN A 90 9.40 14.15 1.44
C GLN A 90 8.37 15.07 0.80
N LEU A 91 7.18 15.14 1.37
CA LEU A 91 6.10 16.01 0.87
C LEU A 91 6.45 17.48 1.02
N LYS A 92 7.07 17.87 2.12
CA LYS A 92 7.53 19.25 2.33
C LYS A 92 8.56 19.65 1.25
N ALA A 93 9.48 18.76 0.93
CA ALA A 93 10.47 18.99 -0.12
C ALA A 93 9.80 19.11 -1.49
N ILE A 94 8.83 18.25 -1.79
CA ILE A 94 8.08 18.28 -3.06
C ILE A 94 7.28 19.59 -3.18
N ILE A 95 6.60 20.00 -2.11
CA ILE A 95 5.83 21.24 -2.07
C ILE A 95 6.73 22.44 -2.39
N ALA A 96 7.93 22.48 -1.79
CA ALA A 96 8.91 23.54 -2.06
C ALA A 96 9.39 23.50 -3.52
N GLU A 97 9.67 22.31 -4.05
CA GLU A 97 10.12 22.11 -5.44
C GLU A 97 9.09 22.60 -6.48
N VAL A 98 7.83 22.25 -6.28
CA VAL A 98 6.78 22.61 -7.25
C VAL A 98 6.21 24.00 -7.01
N GLY A 99 6.62 24.68 -5.94
CA GLY A 99 6.16 26.01 -5.59
C GLY A 99 4.70 26.04 -5.14
N ALA A 100 4.20 24.96 -4.57
CA ALA A 100 2.84 24.87 -4.08
C ALA A 100 2.66 25.65 -2.77
N SER A 101 1.56 26.38 -2.63
CA SER A 101 1.28 27.17 -1.43
C SER A 101 -0.20 27.17 -1.03
N LYS A 102 -1.06 26.62 -1.87
CA LYS A 102 -2.51 26.66 -1.72
C LYS A 102 -3.11 25.25 -1.83
N PRO A 103 -4.26 24.99 -1.19
CA PRO A 103 -4.96 23.71 -1.37
C PRO A 103 -5.28 23.38 -2.84
N SER A 104 -5.46 24.40 -3.69
CA SER A 104 -5.68 24.21 -5.13
C SER A 104 -4.47 23.62 -5.86
N ASP A 105 -3.28 23.67 -5.27
CA ASP A 105 -2.06 23.12 -5.84
C ASP A 105 -1.88 21.63 -5.51
N MET A 106 -2.83 21.04 -4.79
CA MET A 106 -2.78 19.64 -4.38
C MET A 106 -2.53 18.69 -5.56
N GLY A 107 -3.15 18.94 -6.71
CA GLY A 107 -2.96 18.12 -7.91
C GLY A 107 -1.51 18.04 -8.37
N LYS A 108 -0.78 19.15 -8.31
CA LYS A 108 0.64 19.23 -8.68
C LYS A 108 1.50 18.42 -7.72
N VAL A 109 1.25 18.61 -6.42
CA VAL A 109 1.97 17.89 -5.36
C VAL A 109 1.71 16.40 -5.46
N MET A 110 0.45 16.00 -5.60
CA MET A 110 0.07 14.58 -5.73
C MET A 110 0.67 13.93 -6.96
N GLY A 111 0.72 14.63 -8.09
CA GLY A 111 1.31 14.12 -9.32
C GLY A 111 2.78 13.74 -9.17
N VAL A 112 3.55 14.54 -8.45
CA VAL A 112 4.97 14.28 -8.17
C VAL A 112 5.11 13.25 -7.05
N ALA A 113 4.35 13.42 -5.97
CA ALA A 113 4.44 12.55 -4.79
C ALA A 113 4.09 11.10 -5.09
N THR A 114 3.03 10.84 -5.85
CA THR A 114 2.63 9.48 -6.21
C THR A 114 3.69 8.77 -7.04
N LYS A 115 4.44 9.49 -7.85
CA LYS A 115 5.54 8.91 -8.63
C LYS A 115 6.77 8.63 -7.78
N ARG A 116 7.20 9.60 -6.97
CA ARG A 116 8.39 9.47 -6.12
C ARG A 116 8.22 8.46 -5.00
N LEU A 117 7.04 8.40 -4.42
CA LEU A 117 6.74 7.55 -3.28
C LEU A 117 6.04 6.26 -3.68
N ALA A 118 5.95 5.95 -4.97
CA ALA A 118 5.35 4.73 -5.46
C ALA A 118 6.02 3.50 -4.85
N GLY A 119 5.23 2.64 -4.23
CA GLY A 119 5.73 1.45 -3.55
C GLY A 119 6.33 1.69 -2.17
N LEU A 120 6.53 2.95 -1.74
CA LEU A 120 7.15 3.32 -0.46
C LEU A 120 6.14 3.79 0.58
N ALA A 121 5.00 4.31 0.14
CA ALA A 121 3.95 4.80 1.01
C ALA A 121 2.59 4.58 0.35
N GLU A 122 1.56 4.44 1.19
CA GLU A 122 0.19 4.28 0.72
C GLU A 122 -0.34 5.61 0.18
N GLY A 123 -1.03 5.57 -0.98
CA GLY A 123 -1.58 6.78 -1.60
C GLY A 123 -2.52 7.57 -0.70
N ARG A 124 -3.28 6.88 0.14
CA ARG A 124 -4.19 7.51 1.10
C ARG A 124 -3.45 8.33 2.14
N LEU A 125 -2.33 7.81 2.65
CA LEU A 125 -1.48 8.51 3.60
C LEU A 125 -0.87 9.76 2.96
N ILE A 126 -0.39 9.63 1.72
CA ILE A 126 0.17 10.75 0.96
C ILE A 126 -0.87 11.86 0.82
N SER A 127 -2.07 11.51 0.38
CA SER A 127 -3.18 12.45 0.20
C SER A 127 -3.54 13.16 1.49
N THR A 128 -3.66 12.43 2.60
CA THR A 128 -3.99 12.99 3.91
C THR A 128 -2.94 13.99 4.36
N LEU A 129 -1.66 13.66 4.21
CA LEU A 129 -0.56 14.54 4.62
C LEU A 129 -0.44 15.78 3.72
N VAL A 130 -0.68 15.64 2.42
CA VAL A 130 -0.68 16.79 1.50
C VAL A 130 -1.76 17.78 1.90
N LYS A 131 -2.97 17.31 2.21
CA LYS A 131 -4.06 18.17 2.69
C LYS A 131 -3.68 18.91 3.96
N LYS A 132 -2.98 18.24 4.86
CA LYS A 132 -2.52 18.82 6.13
C LYS A 132 -1.45 19.89 5.92
N LEU A 133 -0.56 19.70 4.94
CA LEU A 133 0.57 20.60 4.67
C LEU A 133 0.20 21.79 3.78
N LEU A 134 -0.85 21.70 3.03
CA LEU A 134 -1.40 22.79 2.21
C LEU A 134 -2.63 23.40 2.89
#